data_121ad721f5d471b8b00762d2656674bd
#
_entry.id   121ad721f5d471b8b00762d2656674bd
#
_cell.length_a   1.000
_cell.length_b   1.000
_cell.length_c   1.000
_cell.angle_alpha   90.00
_cell.angle_beta   90.00
_cell.angle_gamma   90.00
#
_symmetry.space_group_name_H-M   'P 1'
#
loop_
_entity.id
_entity.type
_entity.pdbx_description
1 polymer ?
#
loop_
_entity_poly.entity_id
_entity_poly.type
_entity_poly.pdbx_seq_one_letter_code
_entity_poly.pdbx_strand_id
1 'polypeptide(L)' 'HHLKVVRYSLDNVSLSPRMVRESDFWQPGTRAVMFSTPAGLLTAGGRMQIWVTTSDEGVKR' A
#
# COMPACT_ATOMS: atom_id res chain seq x y z
N HIS A 1 22.79 0.93 -1.51
CA HIS A 1 21.38 0.63 -1.44
C HIS A 1 20.53 1.78 -1.84
N HIS A 2 19.41 1.47 -2.41
CA HIS A 2 18.46 2.49 -2.81
C HIS A 2 17.10 2.15 -2.24
N LEU A 3 16.43 3.19 -1.78
CA LEU A 3 15.05 3.06 -1.36
C LEU A 3 14.20 3.65 -2.46
N LYS A 4 13.12 2.98 -2.74
CA LYS A 4 12.18 3.41 -3.76
C LYS A 4 10.79 3.49 -3.14
N VAL A 5 10.08 4.56 -3.44
CA VAL A 5 8.71 4.72 -2.96
C VAL A 5 7.79 4.62 -4.16
N VAL A 6 6.85 3.70 -4.10
CA VAL A 6 5.87 3.52 -5.15
C VAL A 6 4.51 3.87 -4.57
N ARG A 7 3.77 4.69 -5.29
CA ARG A 7 2.45 5.11 -4.84
C ARG A 7 1.39 4.41 -5.68
N TYR A 8 0.42 3.85 -4.98
CA TYR A 8 -0.73 3.20 -5.61
C TYR A 8 -1.99 3.96 -5.24
N SER A 9 -2.97 3.93 -6.13
CA SER A 9 -4.30 4.46 -5.86
C SER A 9 -5.29 3.31 -5.91
N LEU A 10 -6.13 3.23 -4.90
CA LEU A 10 -7.18 2.23 -4.83
C LEU A 10 -8.53 2.93 -4.79
N ASP A 11 -9.45 2.48 -5.61
CA ASP A 11 -10.83 2.97 -5.60
C ASP A 11 -11.72 1.85 -5.13
N ASN A 12 -12.59 2.14 -4.18
CA ASN A 12 -13.57 1.18 -3.73
C ASN A 12 -14.86 1.42 -4.51
N VAL A 13 -15.08 0.62 -5.54
CA VAL A 13 -16.26 0.78 -6.38
C VAL A 13 -17.46 -0.01 -5.87
N SER A 14 -17.31 -0.68 -4.72
CA SER A 14 -18.40 -1.43 -4.13
C SER A 14 -19.25 -0.52 -3.27
N LEU A 15 -20.38 -1.04 -2.81
CA LEU A 15 -21.29 -0.29 -1.97
C LEU A 15 -21.00 -0.50 -0.48
N SER A 16 -19.95 -1.22 -0.16
CA SER A 16 -19.58 -1.51 1.23
C SER A 16 -18.18 -1.01 1.51
N PRO A 17 -17.92 -0.55 2.73
CA PRO A 17 -16.54 -0.19 3.09
C PRO A 17 -15.66 -1.43 3.13
N ARG A 18 -14.39 -1.23 2.90
CA ARG A 18 -13.41 -2.30 2.90
C ARG A 18 -12.22 -1.92 3.73
N MET A 19 -11.58 -2.92 4.30
CA MET A 19 -10.36 -2.72 5.05
C MET A 19 -9.19 -3.25 4.25
N VAL A 20 -8.18 -2.44 4.10
CA VAL A 20 -6.97 -2.81 3.37
C VAL A 20 -5.88 -3.07 4.41
N ARG A 21 -5.18 -4.16 4.27
CA ARG A 21 -4.14 -4.52 5.22
C ARG A 21 -2.76 -4.25 4.64
N GLU A 22 -1.85 -3.89 5.51
CA GLU A 22 -0.47 -3.70 5.10
C GLU A 22 0.10 -4.97 4.50
N SER A 23 -0.28 -6.12 5.05
CA SER A 23 0.26 -7.38 4.58
C SER A 23 -0.10 -7.67 3.12
N ASP A 24 -1.15 -7.05 2.61
CA ASP A 24 -1.53 -7.24 1.21
C ASP A 24 -0.50 -6.63 0.27
N PHE A 25 0.31 -5.72 0.75
CA PHE A 25 1.32 -5.03 -0.05
C PHE A 25 2.73 -5.42 0.33
N TRP A 26 2.86 -6.34 1.27
CA TRP A 26 4.17 -6.70 1.77
C TRP A 26 4.77 -7.79 0.92
N GLN A 27 5.94 -7.53 0.38
CA GLN A 27 6.67 -8.47 -0.45
C GLN A 27 8.13 -8.44 -0.04
N PRO A 28 8.92 -9.42 -0.49
CA PRO A 28 10.36 -9.36 -0.21
C PRO A 28 10.93 -8.04 -0.69
N GLY A 29 11.67 -7.38 0.18
CA GLY A 29 12.24 -6.08 -0.11
C GLY A 29 11.40 -4.91 0.35
N THR A 30 10.16 -5.14 0.76
CA THR A 30 9.30 -4.07 1.28
C THR A 30 9.79 -3.64 2.66
N ARG A 31 9.94 -2.34 2.86
CA ARG A 31 10.40 -1.79 4.13
C ARG A 31 9.29 -1.11 4.90
N ALA A 32 8.34 -0.51 4.21
CA ALA A 32 7.26 0.19 4.88
C ALA A 32 6.07 0.31 3.95
N VAL A 33 4.89 0.33 4.53
CA VAL A 33 3.64 0.55 3.80
C VAL A 33 2.86 1.61 4.57
N MET A 34 2.41 2.65 3.87
CA MET A 34 1.65 3.73 4.49
C MET A 34 0.38 3.96 3.71
N PHE A 35 -0.69 4.23 4.44
CA PHE A 35 -1.99 4.51 3.85
C PHE A 35 -2.38 5.96 4.09
N SER A 36 -3.15 6.52 3.17
CA SER A 36 -3.67 7.88 3.32
C SER A 36 -4.86 7.93 4.26
N THR A 37 -5.45 6.78 4.60
CA THR A 37 -6.59 6.72 5.51
C THR A 37 -6.19 6.01 6.78
N PRO A 38 -6.85 6.31 7.90
CA PRO A 38 -6.53 5.64 9.16
C PRO A 38 -6.84 4.15 9.08
N ALA A 39 -5.92 3.33 9.56
CA ALA A 39 -6.11 1.89 9.68
C ALA A 39 -6.49 1.19 8.39
N GLY A 40 -6.21 1.81 7.24
CA GLY A 40 -6.51 1.18 5.95
C GLY A 40 -7.98 1.14 5.60
N LEU A 41 -8.80 1.97 6.21
CA LEU A 41 -10.23 1.97 5.94
C LEU A 41 -10.52 2.65 4.60
N LEU A 42 -11.21 1.94 3.72
CA LEU A 42 -11.59 2.45 2.41
C LEU A 42 -13.11 2.44 2.34
N THR A 43 -13.71 3.62 2.44
CA THR A 43 -15.16 3.74 2.45
C THR A 43 -15.75 3.42 1.08
N ALA A 44 -17.05 3.16 1.07
CA ALA A 44 -17.76 2.87 -0.18
C ALA A 44 -17.62 4.06 -1.12
N GLY A 45 -17.23 3.78 -2.34
CA GLY A 45 -17.03 4.83 -3.33
C GLY A 45 -15.82 5.71 -3.07
N GLY A 46 -15.03 5.39 -2.06
CA GLY A 46 -13.89 6.19 -1.69
C GLY A 46 -12.63 5.82 -2.44
N ARG A 47 -11.60 6.64 -2.23
CA ARG A 47 -10.30 6.43 -2.83
C ARG A 47 -9.24 6.52 -1.75
N MET A 48 -8.23 5.69 -1.87
CA MET A 48 -7.13 5.68 -0.93
C MET A 48 -5.82 5.63 -1.68
N GLN A 49 -4.81 6.26 -1.14
CA GLN A 49 -3.47 6.16 -1.68
C GLN A 49 -2.60 5.36 -0.73
N ILE A 50 -1.70 4.61 -1.31
CA ILE A 50 -0.81 3.72 -0.57
C ILE A 50 0.60 3.98 -1.05
N TRP A 51 1.49 4.20 -0.10
CA TRP A 51 2.91 4.38 -0.40
C TRP A 51 3.66 3.16 0.10
N VAL A 52 4.36 2.49 -0.81
CA VAL A 52 5.15 1.31 -0.46
C VAL A 52 6.61 1.67 -0.66
N THR A 53 7.39 1.56 0.40
CA THR A 53 8.82 1.81 0.35
C THR A 53 9.52 0.46 0.24
N THR A 54 10.35 0.33 -0.77
CA THR A 54 11.10 -0.90 -1.00
C THR A 54 12.59 -0.60 -1.05
N SER A 55 13.37 -1.63 -0.84
CA SER A 55 14.80 -1.54 -0.95
C SER A 55 15.28 -2.53 -1.99
N ASP A 56 16.17 -2.11 -2.84
CA ASP A 56 16.71 -3.01 -3.85
C ASP A 56 17.81 -3.89 -3.30
N GLU A 57 18.12 -3.74 -2.02
CA GLU A 57 19.03 -4.63 -1.36
C GLU A 57 18.60 -6.07 -1.42
N GLY A 58 17.30 -6.30 -1.36
CA GLY A 58 16.78 -7.64 -1.38
C GLY A 58 16.62 -8.22 -2.75
N VAL A 59 17.01 -7.50 -3.78
CA VAL A 59 16.82 -7.93 -5.16
C VAL A 59 18.15 -8.31 -5.79
N LYS A 60 18.99 -8.88 -5.08
CA LYS A 60 20.25 -9.23 -5.63
C LYS A 60 20.13 -10.27 -6.61
N ARG A 61 20.63 -10.17 -7.27
CA ARG A 61 20.54 -11.13 -8.08
C ARG A 61 21.34 -11.68 -8.39
#